data_6db1637e838bed9b2977c9e51f47acd0
#
_entry.id   6db1637e838bed9b2977c9e51f47acd0
#
_cell.length_a   1.000
_cell.length_b   1.000
_cell.length_c   1.000
_cell.angle_alpha   90.00
_cell.angle_beta   90.00
_cell.angle_gamma   90.00
#
_symmetry.space_group_name_H-M   'P 1'
#
loop_
_entity.id
_entity.type
_entity.pdbx_description
1 polymer ?
#
loop_
_entity_poly.entity_id
_entity_poly.type
_entity_poly.pdbx_seq_one_letter_code
_entity_poly.pdbx_strand_id
1 'polypeptide(L)'
;AVAEACRLAAANGTDFSIYDTDNDGKVDDILLFYAGKDESEGGGDDCIWSHAWKLSAANIKLTLNGKVIDSYAATSELSLRSSGKYQFKTIGTICHEYGHSLGLADMYDTDYGGSGGEADGLWKSTALMDKGNFNNDGRTPPYYNAIDRDMLGIGQCEELKEGHYVLEPINLNGRFLRMDTANEGEYYLIECRTNTGWDIYTRCKGLAIYHIDKSANLTGYSPVYERDASAAERWTSNEVNCRPQHQCADMIESLDKANDISQIMWPYGKNNSFTPQSSPSFTLWDGSGSPLSITDILQIGDNVSFNVVKSESANPEKAIEIRRDIYQDTAIIQWMTDVSG
;
A
#
# COMPACT_ATOMS: atom_id res chain seq x y z
N ALA A 1 -24.91 2.08 -18.70
CA ALA A 1 -23.93 2.64 -19.63
C ALA A 1 -22.99 1.55 -20.17
N VAL A 2 -22.14 0.86 -19.36
CA VAL A 2 -21.11 -0.11 -19.83
C VAL A 2 -21.73 -1.24 -20.65
N ALA A 3 -22.73 -1.94 -20.10
CA ALA A 3 -23.39 -3.04 -20.81
C ALA A 3 -24.00 -2.60 -22.16
N GLU A 4 -24.51 -1.38 -22.24
CA GLU A 4 -25.04 -0.83 -23.49
C GLU A 4 -23.93 -0.50 -24.48
N ALA A 5 -22.84 0.09 -24.03
CA ALA A 5 -21.67 0.35 -24.86
C ALA A 5 -21.10 -0.94 -25.47
N CYS A 6 -21.00 -1.99 -24.68
CA CYS A 6 -20.55 -3.31 -25.17
C CYS A 6 -21.51 -3.91 -26.21
N ARG A 7 -22.85 -3.79 -26.01
CA ARG A 7 -23.83 -4.26 -27.02
C ARG A 7 -23.73 -3.48 -28.32
N LEU A 8 -23.57 -2.16 -28.23
CA LEU A 8 -23.38 -1.31 -29.41
C LEU A 8 -22.06 -1.63 -30.14
N ALA A 9 -20.97 -1.85 -29.40
CA ALA A 9 -19.71 -2.28 -29.98
C ALA A 9 -19.84 -3.62 -30.74
N ALA A 10 -20.50 -4.60 -30.14
CA ALA A 10 -20.76 -5.89 -30.81
C ALA A 10 -21.63 -5.71 -32.06
N ALA A 11 -22.68 -4.88 -31.98
CA ALA A 11 -23.53 -4.58 -33.14
C ALA A 11 -22.77 -3.88 -34.26
N ASN A 12 -21.71 -3.16 -33.96
CA ASN A 12 -20.79 -2.53 -34.90
C ASN A 12 -19.60 -3.41 -35.32
N GLY A 13 -19.62 -4.69 -34.96
CA GLY A 13 -18.67 -5.69 -35.44
C GLY A 13 -17.47 -5.98 -34.54
N THR A 14 -17.48 -5.50 -33.29
CA THR A 14 -16.46 -5.89 -32.31
C THR A 14 -16.68 -7.34 -31.89
N ASP A 15 -15.65 -8.18 -32.09
CA ASP A 15 -15.64 -9.57 -31.62
C ASP A 15 -14.98 -9.64 -30.23
N PHE A 16 -15.80 -9.82 -29.19
CA PHE A 16 -15.35 -9.92 -27.82
C PHE A 16 -14.63 -11.24 -27.52
N SER A 17 -14.70 -12.25 -28.38
CA SER A 17 -14.05 -13.53 -28.14
C SER A 17 -12.51 -13.45 -28.16
N ILE A 18 -11.94 -12.42 -28.81
CA ILE A 18 -10.50 -12.24 -28.90
C ILE A 18 -9.88 -11.60 -27.64
N TYR A 19 -10.72 -11.08 -26.73
CA TYR A 19 -10.29 -10.43 -25.49
C TYR A 19 -10.43 -11.32 -24.24
N ASP A 20 -10.50 -12.61 -24.42
CA ASP A 20 -10.38 -13.66 -23.39
C ASP A 20 -9.04 -14.35 -23.63
N THR A 21 -7.96 -13.77 -23.12
CA THR A 21 -6.59 -14.18 -23.45
C THR A 21 -6.13 -15.40 -22.67
N ASP A 22 -6.70 -15.64 -21.48
CA ASP A 22 -6.40 -16.79 -20.62
C ASP A 22 -7.35 -17.96 -20.83
N ASN A 23 -8.41 -17.79 -21.67
CA ASN A 23 -9.42 -18.80 -22.02
C ASN A 23 -10.28 -19.24 -20.82
N ASP A 24 -10.58 -18.36 -19.86
CA ASP A 24 -11.46 -18.63 -18.73
C ASP A 24 -12.96 -18.47 -19.08
N GLY A 25 -13.26 -18.03 -20.29
CA GLY A 25 -14.62 -17.79 -20.79
C GLY A 25 -15.16 -16.39 -20.53
N LYS A 26 -14.32 -15.48 -20.05
CA LYS A 26 -14.64 -14.08 -19.81
C LYS A 26 -13.78 -13.16 -20.66
N VAL A 27 -14.26 -11.96 -20.88
CA VAL A 27 -13.42 -10.85 -21.39
C VAL A 27 -12.53 -10.38 -20.23
N ASP A 28 -11.25 -10.22 -20.48
CA ASP A 28 -10.26 -9.88 -19.45
C ASP A 28 -10.62 -8.60 -18.70
N ASP A 29 -10.93 -7.51 -19.42
CA ASP A 29 -11.48 -6.29 -18.84
C ASP A 29 -12.09 -5.37 -19.92
N ILE A 30 -12.89 -4.39 -19.48
CA ILE A 30 -13.45 -3.33 -20.32
C ILE A 30 -13.01 -1.97 -19.79
N LEU A 31 -12.34 -1.18 -20.63
CA LEU A 31 -12.05 0.21 -20.33
C LEU A 31 -13.04 1.12 -21.06
N LEU A 32 -13.86 1.83 -20.30
CA LEU A 32 -14.86 2.75 -20.84
C LEU A 32 -14.45 4.21 -20.60
N PHE A 33 -14.30 4.96 -21.69
CA PHE A 33 -14.16 6.41 -21.64
C PHE A 33 -15.49 7.06 -22.01
N TYR A 34 -16.16 7.68 -21.02
CA TYR A 34 -17.43 8.38 -21.26
C TYR A 34 -17.22 9.88 -21.50
N ALA A 35 -18.05 10.47 -22.33
CA ALA A 35 -18.01 11.89 -22.64
C ALA A 35 -18.39 12.74 -21.42
N GLY A 36 -17.74 13.89 -21.26
CA GLY A 36 -18.08 14.87 -20.24
C GLY A 36 -17.17 14.84 -19.00
N LYS A 37 -17.76 15.29 -17.88
CA LYS A 37 -17.03 15.55 -16.63
C LYS A 37 -17.13 14.36 -15.70
N ASP A 38 -16.23 14.34 -14.71
CA ASP A 38 -16.15 13.37 -13.63
C ASP A 38 -16.71 13.97 -12.34
N GLU A 39 -17.56 13.25 -11.65
CA GLU A 39 -18.07 13.64 -10.34
C GLU A 39 -16.92 13.80 -9.33
N SER A 40 -16.02 12.82 -9.25
CA SER A 40 -14.88 12.82 -8.32
C SER A 40 -13.89 13.96 -8.55
N GLU A 41 -13.92 14.56 -9.75
CA GLU A 41 -13.03 15.67 -10.13
C GLU A 41 -13.81 16.97 -10.38
N GLY A 42 -14.88 17.19 -9.63
CA GLY A 42 -15.63 18.44 -9.60
C GLY A 42 -16.66 18.61 -10.72
N GLY A 43 -17.12 17.53 -11.32
CA GLY A 43 -18.17 17.55 -12.35
C GLY A 43 -19.57 17.86 -11.81
N GLY A 44 -19.82 17.59 -10.52
CA GLY A 44 -21.12 17.69 -9.87
C GLY A 44 -21.85 16.34 -9.81
N ASP A 45 -22.85 16.26 -8.92
CA ASP A 45 -23.56 15.01 -8.52
C ASP A 45 -24.36 14.37 -9.67
N ASP A 46 -24.52 15.04 -10.79
CA ASP A 46 -25.18 14.53 -12.01
C ASP A 46 -24.19 13.88 -13.00
N CYS A 47 -22.90 13.87 -12.67
CA CYS A 47 -21.86 13.22 -13.45
C CYS A 47 -21.59 11.80 -12.92
N ILE A 48 -20.94 10.99 -13.75
CA ILE A 48 -20.49 9.66 -13.35
C ILE A 48 -19.15 9.80 -12.62
N TRP A 49 -19.00 9.13 -11.48
CA TRP A 49 -17.73 8.96 -10.79
C TRP A 49 -16.84 7.98 -11.58
N SER A 50 -15.54 8.29 -11.79
CA SER A 50 -14.61 7.29 -12.31
C SER A 50 -14.50 6.13 -11.33
N HIS A 51 -14.61 4.89 -11.81
CA HIS A 51 -14.63 3.71 -10.93
C HIS A 51 -14.31 2.43 -11.69
N ALA A 52 -13.85 1.42 -10.98
CA ALA A 52 -13.82 0.04 -11.42
C ALA A 52 -14.94 -0.75 -10.71
N TRP A 53 -15.64 -1.63 -11.44
CA TRP A 53 -16.75 -2.41 -10.89
C TRP A 53 -17.01 -3.69 -11.69
N LYS A 54 -18.01 -4.44 -11.25
CA LYS A 54 -18.49 -5.64 -11.95
C LYS A 54 -19.97 -5.50 -12.32
N LEU A 55 -20.33 -5.88 -13.53
CA LEU A 55 -21.74 -5.89 -13.98
C LEU A 55 -22.59 -6.82 -13.12
N SER A 56 -22.04 -7.96 -12.70
CA SER A 56 -22.68 -8.93 -11.82
C SER A 56 -23.09 -8.33 -10.46
N ALA A 57 -22.31 -7.40 -9.91
CA ALA A 57 -22.65 -6.69 -8.68
C ALA A 57 -23.91 -5.81 -8.82
N ALA A 58 -24.19 -5.34 -10.04
CA ALA A 58 -25.43 -4.64 -10.40
C ALA A 58 -26.53 -5.61 -10.89
N ASN A 59 -26.38 -6.93 -10.71
CA ASN A 59 -27.27 -7.97 -11.23
C ASN A 59 -27.44 -7.96 -12.76
N ILE A 60 -26.46 -7.45 -13.49
CA ILE A 60 -26.44 -7.43 -14.96
C ILE A 60 -25.60 -8.62 -15.45
N LYS A 61 -26.21 -9.47 -16.26
CA LYS A 61 -25.52 -10.56 -16.97
C LYS A 61 -25.38 -10.18 -18.43
N LEU A 62 -24.15 -10.18 -18.94
CA LEU A 62 -23.85 -9.84 -20.32
C LEU A 62 -22.91 -10.91 -20.92
N THR A 63 -23.35 -11.48 -22.03
CA THR A 63 -22.53 -12.43 -22.81
C THR A 63 -22.56 -11.98 -24.27
N LEU A 64 -21.40 -11.75 -24.87
CA LEU A 64 -21.24 -11.36 -26.27
C LEU A 64 -20.18 -12.25 -26.90
N ASN A 65 -20.42 -12.71 -28.13
CA ASN A 65 -19.52 -13.63 -28.85
C ASN A 65 -19.12 -14.87 -28.04
N GLY A 66 -20.02 -15.35 -27.13
CA GLY A 66 -19.77 -16.51 -26.29
C GLY A 66 -18.92 -16.25 -25.03
N LYS A 67 -18.51 -14.99 -24.78
CA LYS A 67 -17.73 -14.61 -23.61
C LYS A 67 -18.55 -13.75 -22.65
N VAL A 68 -18.35 -13.98 -21.34
CA VAL A 68 -18.97 -13.18 -20.28
C VAL A 68 -18.22 -11.86 -20.16
N ILE A 69 -18.94 -10.75 -20.10
CA ILE A 69 -18.39 -9.42 -19.80
C ILE A 69 -18.86 -9.07 -18.39
N ASP A 70 -17.92 -8.85 -17.48
CA ASP A 70 -18.21 -8.56 -16.08
C ASP A 70 -17.36 -7.43 -15.53
N SER A 71 -16.04 -7.56 -15.53
CA SER A 71 -15.09 -6.55 -15.03
C SER A 71 -15.03 -5.35 -15.96
N TYR A 72 -14.98 -4.16 -15.38
CA TYR A 72 -14.76 -2.92 -16.13
C TYR A 72 -14.16 -1.81 -15.27
N ALA A 73 -13.38 -0.94 -15.90
CA ALA A 73 -13.01 0.36 -15.38
C ALA A 73 -13.61 1.48 -16.27
N ALA A 74 -14.11 2.52 -15.65
CA ALA A 74 -14.73 3.64 -16.36
C ALA A 74 -14.14 4.97 -15.90
N THR A 75 -13.88 5.86 -16.86
CA THR A 75 -13.40 7.20 -16.57
C THR A 75 -13.96 8.21 -17.56
N SER A 76 -13.96 9.50 -17.18
CA SER A 76 -14.48 10.60 -18.00
C SER A 76 -13.49 11.03 -19.08
N GLU A 77 -14.01 11.75 -20.07
CA GLU A 77 -13.22 12.49 -21.06
C GLU A 77 -12.52 13.72 -20.45
N LEU A 78 -13.17 14.39 -19.49
CA LEU A 78 -12.71 15.66 -18.93
C LEU A 78 -12.46 15.55 -17.42
N SER A 79 -11.40 16.23 -16.97
CA SER A 79 -11.10 16.43 -15.56
C SER A 79 -10.85 17.90 -15.23
N LEU A 80 -11.17 18.30 -13.99
CA LEU A 80 -10.86 19.62 -13.46
C LEU A 80 -9.39 19.68 -13.06
N ARG A 81 -8.64 20.61 -13.65
CA ARG A 81 -7.24 20.79 -13.31
C ARG A 81 -7.04 21.76 -12.15
N SER A 82 -5.87 21.74 -11.56
CA SER A 82 -5.45 22.70 -10.52
C SER A 82 -5.58 24.16 -10.96
N SER A 83 -5.57 24.42 -12.27
CA SER A 83 -5.86 25.72 -12.86
C SER A 83 -7.33 26.18 -12.79
N GLY A 84 -8.23 25.33 -12.30
CA GLY A 84 -9.68 25.57 -12.28
C GLY A 84 -10.37 25.42 -13.64
N LYS A 85 -9.70 24.82 -14.64
CA LYS A 85 -10.26 24.60 -15.98
C LYS A 85 -10.40 23.12 -16.28
N TYR A 86 -11.48 22.76 -16.98
CA TYR A 86 -11.64 21.42 -17.53
C TYR A 86 -10.71 21.22 -18.73
N GLN A 87 -10.06 20.09 -18.78
CA GLN A 87 -9.20 19.64 -19.86
C GLN A 87 -9.40 18.15 -20.09
N PHE A 88 -8.91 17.63 -21.20
CA PHE A 88 -8.92 16.18 -21.42
C PHE A 88 -8.25 15.46 -20.27
N LYS A 89 -8.90 14.37 -19.85
CA LYS A 89 -8.40 13.52 -18.78
C LYS A 89 -7.02 12.97 -19.12
N THR A 90 -6.19 12.86 -18.11
CA THR A 90 -4.86 12.26 -18.21
C THR A 90 -4.89 10.81 -17.74
N ILE A 91 -3.76 10.13 -17.82
CA ILE A 91 -3.71 8.68 -17.62
C ILE A 91 -3.83 8.24 -16.16
N GLY A 92 -3.60 9.13 -15.19
CA GLY A 92 -3.47 8.72 -13.78
C GLY A 92 -4.69 8.01 -13.25
N THR A 93 -5.90 8.61 -13.40
CA THR A 93 -7.13 8.01 -12.90
C THR A 93 -7.41 6.67 -13.60
N ILE A 94 -7.29 6.56 -14.92
CA ILE A 94 -7.57 5.29 -15.59
C ILE A 94 -6.54 4.21 -15.20
N CYS A 95 -5.28 4.57 -14.92
CA CYS A 95 -4.30 3.62 -14.42
C CYS A 95 -4.69 3.11 -13.02
N HIS A 96 -5.22 3.98 -12.16
CA HIS A 96 -5.72 3.62 -10.83
C HIS A 96 -6.92 2.68 -10.94
N GLU A 97 -7.96 3.08 -11.70
CA GLU A 97 -9.17 2.25 -11.89
C GLU A 97 -8.85 0.89 -12.54
N TYR A 98 -7.92 0.89 -13.49
CA TYR A 98 -7.47 -0.37 -14.09
C TYR A 98 -6.68 -1.23 -13.07
N GLY A 99 -5.96 -0.60 -12.14
CA GLY A 99 -5.36 -1.30 -10.99
C GLY A 99 -6.38 -2.11 -10.20
N HIS A 100 -7.58 -1.57 -9.96
CA HIS A 100 -8.67 -2.32 -9.32
C HIS A 100 -9.15 -3.50 -10.17
N SER A 101 -9.26 -3.33 -11.49
CA SER A 101 -9.59 -4.44 -12.39
C SER A 101 -8.56 -5.57 -12.33
N LEU A 102 -7.29 -5.24 -12.08
CA LEU A 102 -6.23 -6.21 -11.86
C LEU A 102 -6.24 -6.85 -10.46
N GLY A 103 -7.08 -6.35 -9.53
CA GLY A 103 -7.24 -6.89 -8.18
C GLY A 103 -6.53 -6.09 -7.09
N LEU A 104 -6.01 -4.89 -7.38
CA LEU A 104 -5.44 -4.01 -6.38
C LEU A 104 -6.53 -3.31 -5.55
N ALA A 105 -6.25 -3.05 -4.29
CA ALA A 105 -7.10 -2.29 -3.38
C ALA A 105 -6.63 -0.84 -3.25
N ASP A 106 -7.51 0.04 -2.80
CA ASP A 106 -7.12 1.40 -2.41
C ASP A 106 -6.22 1.38 -1.18
N MET A 107 -5.18 2.20 -1.23
CA MET A 107 -4.21 2.36 -0.15
C MET A 107 -4.39 3.64 0.64
N TYR A 108 -5.29 4.54 0.20
CA TYR A 108 -5.71 5.69 0.99
C TYR A 108 -6.84 5.31 1.97
N ASP A 109 -7.14 6.20 2.89
CA ASP A 109 -8.26 6.07 3.81
C ASP A 109 -9.59 6.20 3.05
N THR A 110 -10.29 5.07 2.84
CA THR A 110 -11.52 5.01 2.05
C THR A 110 -12.75 5.50 2.79
N ASP A 111 -12.69 5.68 4.11
CA ASP A 111 -13.79 6.25 4.90
C ASP A 111 -13.57 7.73 5.29
N TYR A 112 -12.47 8.32 4.82
CA TYR A 112 -12.12 9.73 5.01
C TYR A 112 -12.12 10.18 6.48
N GLY A 113 -11.69 9.30 7.37
CA GLY A 113 -11.59 9.57 8.79
C GLY A 113 -12.81 9.16 9.60
N GLY A 114 -13.76 8.44 9.02
CA GLY A 114 -14.94 7.92 9.71
C GLY A 114 -14.62 6.95 10.85
N SER A 115 -13.48 6.26 10.78
CA SER A 115 -13.04 5.23 11.74
C SER A 115 -11.98 5.69 12.74
N GLY A 116 -12.01 6.95 13.15
CA GLY A 116 -11.17 7.45 14.25
C GLY A 116 -10.03 8.38 13.84
N GLY A 117 -10.18 9.04 12.72
CA GLY A 117 -9.24 9.99 12.12
C GLY A 117 -8.77 9.56 10.74
N GLU A 118 -8.24 10.49 9.96
CA GLU A 118 -7.70 10.17 8.62
C GLU A 118 -6.37 9.43 8.79
N ALA A 119 -6.25 8.29 8.13
CA ALA A 119 -5.01 7.54 8.06
C ALA A 119 -4.06 8.12 6.99
N ASP A 120 -2.77 7.95 7.20
CA ASP A 120 -1.75 8.47 6.28
C ASP A 120 -1.68 7.69 4.96
N GLY A 121 -2.17 6.46 4.96
CA GLY A 121 -2.10 5.57 3.81
C GLY A 121 -0.66 5.27 3.41
N LEU A 122 -0.36 5.44 2.12
CA LEU A 122 1.00 5.36 1.61
C LEU A 122 1.55 6.74 1.24
N TRP A 123 1.22 7.77 2.05
CA TRP A 123 1.69 9.15 1.82
C TRP A 123 1.27 9.74 0.46
N LYS A 124 0.07 9.44 0.05
CA LYS A 124 -0.62 10.04 -1.11
C LYS A 124 0.15 9.89 -2.42
N SER A 125 1.17 10.72 -2.65
CA SER A 125 1.88 10.79 -3.93
C SER A 125 2.79 9.60 -4.23
N THR A 126 3.09 8.75 -3.26
CA THR A 126 4.07 7.66 -3.44
C THR A 126 3.50 6.41 -4.11
N ALA A 127 2.19 6.23 -4.08
CA ALA A 127 1.53 5.04 -4.58
C ALA A 127 0.41 5.37 -5.56
N LEU A 128 0.33 4.61 -6.66
CA LEU A 128 -0.74 4.74 -7.64
C LEU A 128 -2.11 4.47 -7.01
N MET A 129 -2.20 3.44 -6.18
CA MET A 129 -3.43 3.02 -5.49
C MET A 129 -3.74 3.85 -4.22
N ASP A 130 -2.92 4.84 -3.89
CA ASP A 130 -3.26 5.95 -2.99
C ASP A 130 -3.72 7.15 -3.85
N LYS A 131 -3.17 8.32 -3.69
CA LYS A 131 -3.48 9.55 -4.47
C LYS A 131 -2.39 9.91 -5.48
N GLY A 132 -1.45 9.01 -5.74
CA GLY A 132 -0.39 9.18 -6.72
C GLY A 132 -0.89 9.26 -8.17
N ASN A 133 -2.09 8.76 -8.43
CA ASN A 133 -2.80 8.94 -9.70
C ASN A 133 -3.00 10.43 -10.07
N PHE A 134 -3.00 11.35 -9.11
CA PHE A 134 -3.11 12.80 -9.34
C PHE A 134 -1.76 13.52 -9.52
N ASN A 135 -0.65 12.82 -9.41
CA ASN A 135 0.68 13.42 -9.58
C ASN A 135 0.79 14.15 -10.94
N ASN A 136 1.30 15.40 -10.92
CA ASN A 136 1.42 16.25 -12.09
C ASN A 136 0.10 16.42 -12.86
N ASP A 137 -0.99 16.70 -12.15
CA ASP A 137 -2.35 16.73 -12.71
C ASP A 137 -2.71 15.40 -13.43
N GLY A 138 -2.31 14.26 -12.87
CA GLY A 138 -2.57 12.93 -13.39
C GLY A 138 -1.78 12.54 -14.64
N ARG A 139 -0.75 13.30 -15.01
CA ARG A 139 0.10 12.99 -16.18
C ARG A 139 1.24 12.04 -15.86
N THR A 140 1.60 11.94 -14.58
CA THR A 140 2.79 11.20 -14.16
C THR A 140 2.48 10.39 -12.91
N PRO A 141 1.57 9.39 -13.00
CA PRO A 141 1.32 8.47 -11.88
C PRO A 141 2.62 7.70 -11.57
N PRO A 142 2.88 7.33 -10.30
CA PRO A 142 4.08 6.62 -9.93
C PRO A 142 4.07 5.18 -10.45
N TYR A 143 5.24 4.56 -10.46
CA TYR A 143 5.35 3.12 -10.69
C TYR A 143 4.63 2.32 -9.61
N TYR A 144 4.18 1.12 -9.93
CA TYR A 144 3.74 0.14 -8.95
C TYR A 144 4.84 -0.12 -7.93
N ASN A 145 4.49 0.02 -6.66
CA ASN A 145 5.36 -0.26 -5.51
C ASN A 145 5.43 -1.78 -5.22
N ALA A 146 6.17 -2.16 -4.16
CA ALA A 146 6.32 -3.57 -3.78
C ALA A 146 4.98 -4.21 -3.37
N ILE A 147 4.03 -3.46 -2.78
CA ILE A 147 2.71 -3.97 -2.41
C ILE A 147 1.91 -4.34 -3.66
N ASP A 148 1.83 -3.43 -4.61
CA ASP A 148 1.12 -3.64 -5.87
C ASP A 148 1.71 -4.84 -6.61
N ARG A 149 3.05 -4.93 -6.66
CA ARG A 149 3.77 -6.02 -7.35
C ARG A 149 3.59 -7.37 -6.67
N ASP A 150 3.61 -7.42 -5.33
CA ASP A 150 3.35 -8.63 -4.55
C ASP A 150 1.91 -9.12 -4.79
N MET A 151 0.93 -8.22 -4.80
CA MET A 151 -0.46 -8.55 -5.08
C MET A 151 -0.69 -9.06 -6.50
N LEU A 152 -0.01 -8.47 -7.48
CA LEU A 152 -0.11 -8.86 -8.89
C LEU A 152 0.76 -10.07 -9.25
N GLY A 153 1.63 -10.52 -8.35
CA GLY A 153 2.58 -11.60 -8.61
C GLY A 153 3.62 -11.24 -9.69
N ILE A 154 3.98 -9.96 -9.80
CA ILE A 154 4.94 -9.46 -10.78
C ILE A 154 6.21 -8.94 -10.11
N GLY A 155 7.32 -8.91 -10.84
CA GLY A 155 8.61 -8.50 -10.32
C GLY A 155 9.40 -9.68 -9.72
N GLN A 156 10.37 -9.34 -8.88
CA GLN A 156 11.30 -10.31 -8.28
C GLN A 156 11.22 -10.19 -6.75
N CYS A 157 10.29 -10.93 -6.17
CA CYS A 157 10.16 -11.05 -4.72
C CYS A 157 11.21 -12.02 -4.19
N GLU A 158 12.04 -11.57 -3.26
CA GLU A 158 13.05 -12.38 -2.58
C GLU A 158 12.80 -12.40 -1.08
N GLU A 159 13.03 -13.53 -0.44
CA GLU A 159 12.94 -13.64 1.01
C GLU A 159 14.05 -12.84 1.69
N LEU A 160 13.71 -11.99 2.67
CA LEU A 160 14.69 -11.27 3.48
C LEU A 160 15.41 -12.25 4.42
N LYS A 161 16.73 -12.33 4.30
CA LYS A 161 17.63 -13.17 5.12
C LYS A 161 18.80 -12.36 5.65
N GLU A 162 19.49 -12.92 6.65
CA GLU A 162 20.75 -12.33 7.11
C GLU A 162 21.73 -12.16 5.94
N GLY A 163 22.36 -10.99 5.85
CA GLY A 163 23.31 -10.69 4.79
C GLY A 163 23.44 -9.20 4.51
N HIS A 164 24.28 -8.89 3.54
CA HIS A 164 24.44 -7.54 3.00
C HIS A 164 23.66 -7.39 1.70
N TYR A 165 22.89 -6.31 1.58
CA TYR A 165 22.07 -6.01 0.43
C TYR A 165 22.47 -4.69 -0.23
N VAL A 166 22.36 -4.66 -1.54
CA VAL A 166 22.31 -3.44 -2.33
C VAL A 166 21.07 -3.56 -3.21
N LEU A 167 20.08 -2.69 -2.99
CA LEU A 167 18.88 -2.61 -3.81
C LEU A 167 18.99 -1.46 -4.79
N GLU A 168 18.77 -1.76 -6.05
CA GLU A 168 18.52 -0.76 -7.09
C GLU A 168 17.04 -0.34 -7.04
N PRO A 169 16.70 0.85 -7.58
CA PRO A 169 15.30 1.27 -7.68
C PRO A 169 14.41 0.21 -8.33
N ILE A 170 13.27 -0.09 -7.69
CA ILE A 170 12.36 -1.16 -8.11
C ILE A 170 11.88 -1.02 -9.56
N ASN A 171 11.81 0.19 -10.08
CA ASN A 171 11.42 0.45 -11.47
C ASN A 171 12.45 -0.03 -12.51
N LEU A 172 13.69 -0.31 -12.12
CA LEU A 172 14.74 -0.79 -13.03
C LEU A 172 14.71 -2.30 -13.22
N ASN A 173 14.46 -3.06 -12.15
CA ASN A 173 14.55 -4.51 -12.19
C ASN A 173 13.35 -5.25 -11.54
N GLY A 174 12.44 -4.51 -10.88
CA GLY A 174 11.28 -5.10 -10.21
C GLY A 174 11.61 -5.87 -8.93
N ARG A 175 12.82 -5.73 -8.37
CA ARG A 175 13.29 -6.47 -7.20
C ARG A 175 12.81 -5.81 -5.92
N PHE A 176 12.25 -6.62 -5.02
CA PHE A 176 11.87 -6.25 -3.66
C PHE A 176 12.06 -7.45 -2.72
N LEU A 177 12.10 -7.17 -1.42
CA LEU A 177 12.30 -8.19 -0.40
C LEU A 177 11.03 -8.36 0.41
N ARG A 178 10.80 -9.60 0.89
CA ARG A 178 9.69 -9.95 1.76
C ARG A 178 10.19 -10.68 3.00
N MET A 179 9.66 -10.32 4.15
CA MET A 179 9.85 -11.03 5.41
C MET A 179 8.50 -11.44 5.96
N ASP A 180 8.17 -12.72 5.87
CA ASP A 180 7.01 -13.27 6.57
C ASP A 180 7.28 -13.29 8.08
N THR A 181 6.27 -13.01 8.88
CA THR A 181 6.37 -13.04 10.34
C THR A 181 5.88 -14.37 10.90
N ALA A 182 5.95 -14.53 12.21
CA ALA A 182 5.35 -15.69 12.90
C ALA A 182 3.81 -15.66 12.86
N ASN A 183 3.20 -14.51 12.61
CA ASN A 183 1.76 -14.35 12.50
C ASN A 183 1.33 -14.59 11.03
N GLU A 184 0.53 -15.61 10.79
CA GLU A 184 0.06 -15.91 9.44
C GLU A 184 -0.69 -14.73 8.83
N GLY A 185 -0.28 -14.32 7.63
CA GLY A 185 -0.85 -13.18 6.92
C GLY A 185 -0.20 -11.82 7.24
N GLU A 186 0.70 -11.75 8.22
CA GLU A 186 1.45 -10.53 8.54
C GLU A 186 2.88 -10.63 7.98
N TYR A 187 3.33 -9.62 7.27
CA TYR A 187 4.66 -9.60 6.66
C TYR A 187 5.15 -8.18 6.37
N TYR A 188 6.44 -8.07 6.09
CA TYR A 188 7.07 -6.83 5.64
C TYR A 188 7.50 -6.92 4.19
N LEU A 189 7.37 -5.79 3.47
CA LEU A 189 7.93 -5.61 2.12
C LEU A 189 8.94 -4.47 2.15
N ILE A 190 10.00 -4.63 1.39
CA ILE A 190 11.12 -3.68 1.37
C ILE A 190 11.55 -3.46 -0.07
N GLU A 191 11.58 -2.20 -0.49
CA GLU A 191 12.01 -1.81 -1.84
C GLU A 191 12.91 -0.58 -1.82
N CYS A 192 13.69 -0.39 -2.87
CA CYS A 192 14.37 0.88 -3.13
C CYS A 192 13.55 1.71 -4.10
N ARG A 193 13.28 2.97 -3.72
CA ARG A 193 12.58 3.96 -4.56
C ARG A 193 13.52 5.08 -4.98
N THR A 194 13.25 5.63 -6.15
CA THR A 194 13.91 6.84 -6.66
C THR A 194 12.87 7.88 -7.06
N ASN A 195 13.28 9.13 -7.20
CA ASN A 195 12.42 10.22 -7.67
C ASN A 195 12.71 10.57 -9.13
N THR A 196 12.85 9.57 -9.98
CA THR A 196 13.10 9.71 -11.42
C THR A 196 12.04 8.97 -12.25
N GLY A 197 11.97 9.25 -13.54
CA GLY A 197 10.96 8.63 -14.41
C GLY A 197 9.54 8.96 -13.98
N TRP A 198 8.70 7.96 -13.83
CA TRP A 198 7.32 8.13 -13.35
C TRP A 198 7.25 8.50 -11.85
N ASP A 199 8.29 8.19 -11.07
CA ASP A 199 8.37 8.55 -9.65
C ASP A 199 8.86 9.99 -9.38
N ILE A 200 9.11 10.80 -10.43
CA ILE A 200 9.67 12.16 -10.26
C ILE A 200 8.81 13.06 -9.36
N TYR A 201 7.51 12.81 -9.27
CA TYR A 201 6.57 13.58 -8.44
C TYR A 201 6.26 12.93 -7.10
N THR A 202 6.86 11.81 -6.75
CA THR A 202 6.73 11.21 -5.41
C THR A 202 7.46 12.03 -4.34
N ARG A 203 8.48 12.80 -4.75
CA ARG A 203 9.29 13.71 -3.92
C ARG A 203 10.12 13.02 -2.84
N CYS A 204 10.25 11.72 -2.89
CA CYS A 204 11.03 10.94 -1.94
C CYS A 204 11.88 9.91 -2.68
N LYS A 205 12.99 9.50 -2.05
CA LYS A 205 13.84 8.39 -2.51
C LYS A 205 14.53 7.74 -1.33
N GLY A 206 14.83 6.47 -1.44
CA GLY A 206 15.48 5.69 -0.40
C GLY A 206 14.89 4.30 -0.29
N LEU A 207 15.08 3.67 0.85
CA LEU A 207 14.46 2.40 1.20
C LEU A 207 13.05 2.67 1.73
N ALA A 208 12.04 2.10 1.08
CA ALA A 208 10.69 2.04 1.59
C ALA A 208 10.50 0.71 2.32
N ILE A 209 9.87 0.75 3.48
CA ILE A 209 9.53 -0.41 4.29
C ILE A 209 8.02 -0.37 4.53
N TYR A 210 7.34 -1.46 4.22
CA TYR A 210 5.90 -1.59 4.40
C TYR A 210 5.59 -2.72 5.36
N HIS A 211 4.68 -2.47 6.31
CA HIS A 211 4.12 -3.47 7.21
C HIS A 211 2.74 -3.86 6.68
N ILE A 212 2.58 -5.11 6.31
CA ILE A 212 1.36 -5.62 5.69
C ILE A 212 0.68 -6.59 6.65
N ASP A 213 -0.61 -6.38 6.86
CA ASP A 213 -1.46 -7.29 7.61
C ASP A 213 -2.63 -7.78 6.74
N LYS A 214 -2.64 -9.07 6.46
CA LYS A 214 -3.72 -9.84 5.84
C LYS A 214 -4.15 -10.98 6.75
N SER A 215 -3.89 -10.86 8.05
CA SER A 215 -4.19 -11.89 9.03
C SER A 215 -5.71 -12.01 9.30
N ALA A 216 -6.07 -13.08 9.99
CA ALA A 216 -7.43 -13.27 10.50
C ALA A 216 -7.71 -12.48 11.79
N ASN A 217 -6.74 -11.70 12.30
CA ASN A 217 -6.89 -10.91 13.51
C ASN A 217 -7.87 -9.76 13.31
N LEU A 218 -8.74 -9.54 14.30
CA LEU A 218 -9.70 -8.44 14.27
C LEU A 218 -8.98 -7.10 14.48
N THR A 219 -9.30 -6.14 13.63
CA THR A 219 -8.68 -4.80 13.63
C THR A 219 -9.66 -3.70 14.02
N GLY A 220 -10.89 -4.05 14.37
CA GLY A 220 -11.96 -3.18 14.84
C GLY A 220 -13.14 -3.08 13.89
N TYR A 221 -14.10 -2.21 14.22
CA TYR A 221 -15.38 -2.10 13.52
C TYR A 221 -15.21 -1.74 12.03
N SER A 222 -15.98 -2.42 11.17
CA SER A 222 -16.12 -2.14 9.75
C SER A 222 -17.56 -1.73 9.43
N PRO A 223 -17.80 -0.57 8.84
CA PRO A 223 -19.14 -0.18 8.40
C PRO A 223 -19.68 -1.06 7.25
N VAL A 224 -18.81 -1.66 6.43
CA VAL A 224 -19.21 -2.56 5.35
C VAL A 224 -19.77 -3.88 5.91
N TYR A 225 -19.14 -4.43 6.94
CA TYR A 225 -19.60 -5.68 7.57
C TYR A 225 -20.55 -5.45 8.75
N GLU A 226 -20.73 -4.22 9.23
CA GLU A 226 -21.50 -3.84 10.42
C GLU A 226 -21.07 -4.59 11.70
N ARG A 227 -19.79 -4.96 11.79
CA ARG A 227 -19.13 -5.66 12.90
C ARG A 227 -17.63 -5.44 12.87
N ASP A 228 -16.91 -5.93 13.88
CA ASP A 228 -15.46 -5.99 13.80
C ASP A 228 -15.04 -6.90 12.64
N ALA A 229 -14.12 -6.40 11.82
CA ALA A 229 -13.55 -7.10 10.68
C ALA A 229 -12.09 -7.47 10.96
N SER A 230 -11.66 -8.57 10.36
CA SER A 230 -10.26 -8.95 10.34
C SER A 230 -9.47 -8.12 9.30
N ALA A 231 -8.15 -8.12 9.43
CA ALA A 231 -7.29 -7.52 8.42
C ALA A 231 -7.57 -8.09 7.02
N ALA A 232 -7.68 -9.42 6.89
CA ALA A 232 -8.02 -10.06 5.61
C ALA A 232 -9.36 -9.60 5.02
N GLU A 233 -10.39 -9.40 5.87
CA GLU A 233 -11.68 -8.88 5.43
C GLU A 233 -11.58 -7.44 4.94
N ARG A 234 -10.74 -6.59 5.56
CA ARG A 234 -10.53 -5.21 5.10
C ARG A 234 -9.92 -5.14 3.70
N TRP A 235 -9.02 -6.03 3.36
CA TRP A 235 -8.53 -6.14 1.98
C TRP A 235 -9.65 -6.51 1.00
N THR A 236 -10.57 -7.37 1.41
CA THR A 236 -11.71 -7.79 0.58
C THR A 236 -12.76 -6.69 0.41
N SER A 237 -12.97 -5.87 1.45
CA SER A 237 -13.97 -4.77 1.44
C SER A 237 -13.41 -3.42 0.98
N ASN A 238 -12.13 -3.38 0.55
CA ASN A 238 -11.44 -2.14 0.19
C ASN A 238 -11.34 -1.13 1.35
N GLU A 239 -11.23 -1.62 2.58
CA GLU A 239 -11.05 -0.84 3.82
C GLU A 239 -9.62 -0.95 4.37
N VAL A 240 -8.62 -1.13 3.51
CA VAL A 240 -7.23 -1.51 3.87
C VAL A 240 -6.65 -0.56 4.91
N ASN A 241 -6.74 0.73 4.68
CA ASN A 241 -6.12 1.77 5.52
C ASN A 241 -7.13 2.75 6.13
N CYS A 242 -8.40 2.37 6.33
CA CYS A 242 -9.38 3.27 6.93
C CYS A 242 -9.27 3.37 8.46
N ARG A 243 -8.34 2.66 9.11
CA ARG A 243 -8.12 2.75 10.56
C ARG A 243 -6.71 3.21 10.88
N PRO A 244 -6.53 4.47 11.35
CA PRO A 244 -5.19 5.03 11.63
C PRO A 244 -4.39 4.25 12.67
N GLN A 245 -5.07 3.54 13.59
CA GLN A 245 -4.43 2.76 14.63
C GLN A 245 -3.98 1.37 14.17
N HIS A 246 -4.45 0.93 13.00
CA HIS A 246 -4.10 -0.35 12.40
C HIS A 246 -4.30 -0.29 10.89
N GLN A 247 -3.37 0.34 10.20
CA GLN A 247 -3.32 0.33 8.75
C GLN A 247 -2.86 -1.06 8.28
N CYS A 248 -3.65 -1.72 7.44
CA CYS A 248 -3.30 -3.07 6.95
C CYS A 248 -2.23 -3.05 5.86
N ALA A 249 -1.89 -1.88 5.34
CA ALA A 249 -0.76 -1.62 4.46
C ALA A 249 -0.10 -0.31 4.92
N ASP A 250 0.75 -0.40 5.92
CA ASP A 250 1.38 0.74 6.56
C ASP A 250 2.79 0.98 6.00
N MET A 251 3.12 2.23 5.69
CA MET A 251 4.49 2.61 5.37
C MET A 251 5.21 2.97 6.65
N ILE A 252 6.26 2.24 7.00
CA ILE A 252 7.07 2.54 8.18
C ILE A 252 8.02 3.70 7.84
N GLU A 253 7.67 4.89 8.28
CA GLU A 253 8.46 6.09 8.06
C GLU A 253 9.82 5.99 8.77
N SER A 254 10.83 6.58 8.14
CA SER A 254 12.17 6.63 8.77
C SER A 254 12.25 7.54 9.99
N LEU A 255 11.29 8.44 10.17
CA LEU A 255 11.15 9.29 11.34
C LEU A 255 9.81 9.03 12.02
N ASP A 256 9.84 8.57 13.27
CA ASP A 256 8.62 8.44 14.09
C ASP A 256 7.86 9.78 14.12
N LYS A 257 6.56 9.73 13.81
CA LYS A 257 5.71 10.93 13.62
C LYS A 257 6.20 11.85 12.49
N ALA A 258 6.61 11.28 11.36
CA ALA A 258 6.87 12.04 10.16
C ALA A 258 5.70 12.97 9.83
N ASN A 259 5.99 14.19 9.40
CA ASN A 259 5.00 15.19 9.00
C ASN A 259 5.32 15.82 7.64
N ASP A 260 6.34 15.33 6.98
CA ASP A 260 6.76 15.72 5.65
C ASP A 260 7.25 14.50 4.85
N ILE A 261 6.95 14.49 3.57
CA ILE A 261 7.28 13.36 2.68
C ILE A 261 8.78 13.08 2.57
N SER A 262 9.64 14.03 2.88
CA SER A 262 11.10 13.82 2.92
C SER A 262 11.56 12.96 4.10
N GLN A 263 10.69 12.69 5.08
CA GLN A 263 10.98 11.99 6.32
C GLN A 263 10.56 10.51 6.31
N ILE A 264 9.96 10.04 5.20
CA ILE A 264 9.36 8.71 5.16
C ILE A 264 10.31 7.61 4.69
N MET A 265 11.24 7.92 3.78
CA MET A 265 12.18 6.93 3.25
C MET A 265 13.45 6.85 4.10
N TRP A 266 13.99 5.65 4.21
CA TRP A 266 15.24 5.38 4.93
C TRP A 266 16.46 5.51 4.01
N PRO A 267 17.61 6.02 4.54
CA PRO A 267 17.76 6.62 5.86
C PRO A 267 17.29 8.07 5.89
N TYR A 268 16.92 8.58 7.07
CA TYR A 268 16.68 10.00 7.29
C TYR A 268 17.41 10.53 8.53
N GLY A 269 18.20 11.58 8.35
CA GLY A 269 19.00 12.14 9.43
C GLY A 269 19.96 11.12 10.05
N LYS A 270 19.74 10.75 11.30
CA LYS A 270 20.51 9.72 12.01
C LYS A 270 19.81 8.35 12.00
N ASN A 271 18.57 8.29 11.53
CA ASN A 271 17.80 7.05 11.48
C ASN A 271 18.25 6.24 10.26
N ASN A 272 19.17 5.35 10.48
CA ASN A 272 19.74 4.45 9.48
C ASN A 272 19.67 2.98 9.90
N SER A 273 18.82 2.67 10.90
CA SER A 273 18.63 1.30 11.37
C SER A 273 17.18 1.11 11.79
N PHE A 274 16.58 0.00 11.39
CA PHE A 274 15.24 -0.43 11.73
C PHE A 274 15.33 -1.75 12.48
N THR A 275 15.16 -1.67 13.78
CA THR A 275 15.39 -2.77 14.74
C THR A 275 14.24 -2.81 15.75
N PRO A 276 14.04 -3.90 16.51
CA PRO A 276 13.06 -3.92 17.60
C PRO A 276 13.26 -2.85 18.67
N GLN A 277 14.45 -2.25 18.76
CA GLN A 277 14.80 -1.21 19.74
C GLN A 277 14.89 0.19 19.13
N SER A 278 14.74 0.34 17.80
CA SER A 278 14.75 1.66 17.16
C SER A 278 13.40 2.39 17.34
N SER A 279 13.35 3.66 16.96
CA SER A 279 12.12 4.44 16.84
C SER A 279 12.09 5.07 15.43
N PRO A 280 11.17 4.61 14.56
CA PRO A 280 10.17 3.55 14.76
C PRO A 280 10.79 2.18 15.01
N SER A 281 10.03 1.27 15.63
CA SER A 281 10.50 -0.05 16.02
C SER A 281 10.07 -1.13 15.02
N PHE A 282 10.96 -2.10 14.78
CA PHE A 282 10.66 -3.27 13.95
C PHE A 282 9.92 -4.31 14.79
N THR A 283 8.60 -4.14 14.89
CA THR A 283 7.73 -4.98 15.73
C THR A 283 6.52 -5.45 14.94
N LEU A 284 5.99 -6.59 15.32
CA LEU A 284 4.75 -7.15 14.80
C LEU A 284 3.54 -6.47 15.47
N TRP A 285 2.35 -6.66 14.92
CA TRP A 285 1.12 -6.11 15.49
C TRP A 285 0.77 -6.66 16.89
N ASP A 286 1.29 -7.83 17.27
CA ASP A 286 1.19 -8.36 18.63
C ASP A 286 2.17 -7.74 19.63
N GLY A 287 3.01 -6.81 19.17
CA GLY A 287 4.02 -6.14 19.96
C GLY A 287 5.34 -6.91 20.11
N SER A 288 5.44 -8.11 19.56
CA SER A 288 6.69 -8.85 19.54
C SER A 288 7.72 -8.21 18.61
N GLY A 289 8.99 -8.27 18.97
CA GLY A 289 10.08 -7.77 18.14
C GLY A 289 10.34 -8.68 16.93
N SER A 290 10.67 -8.06 15.78
CA SER A 290 11.11 -8.80 14.60
C SER A 290 12.34 -9.65 14.90
N PRO A 291 12.44 -10.88 14.35
CA PRO A 291 13.62 -11.73 14.49
C PRO A 291 14.84 -11.18 13.72
N LEU A 292 14.62 -10.25 12.81
CA LEU A 292 15.65 -9.61 12.01
C LEU A 292 15.71 -8.10 12.29
N SER A 293 16.88 -7.54 12.16
CA SER A 293 17.16 -6.10 12.20
C SER A 293 17.80 -5.65 10.89
N ILE A 294 17.40 -4.49 10.40
CA ILE A 294 18.00 -3.84 9.25
C ILE A 294 18.90 -2.72 9.77
N THR A 295 20.18 -2.76 9.47
CA THR A 295 21.17 -1.82 10.00
C THR A 295 22.03 -1.21 8.90
N ASP A 296 22.74 -0.13 9.21
CA ASP A 296 23.66 0.54 8.31
C ASP A 296 23.02 0.92 6.97
N ILE A 297 21.76 1.37 7.01
CA ILE A 297 21.05 1.81 5.81
C ILE A 297 21.76 3.05 5.26
N LEU A 298 22.22 2.96 4.02
CA LEU A 298 22.99 4.00 3.35
C LEU A 298 22.48 4.22 1.92
N GLN A 299 22.19 5.48 1.59
CA GLN A 299 21.88 5.88 0.22
C GLN A 299 23.17 5.99 -0.60
N ILE A 300 23.28 5.26 -1.71
CA ILE A 300 24.41 5.25 -2.62
C ILE A 300 23.93 5.62 -4.03
N GLY A 301 23.94 6.91 -4.36
CA GLY A 301 23.33 7.39 -5.59
C GLY A 301 21.81 7.15 -5.56
N ASP A 302 21.30 6.37 -6.50
CA ASP A 302 19.89 5.95 -6.53
C ASP A 302 19.67 4.59 -5.84
N ASN A 303 20.72 3.87 -5.49
CA ASN A 303 20.67 2.59 -4.78
C ASN A 303 20.65 2.78 -3.27
N VAL A 304 20.17 1.77 -2.54
CA VAL A 304 20.27 1.71 -1.08
C VAL A 304 21.01 0.44 -0.67
N SER A 305 22.02 0.61 0.19
CA SER A 305 22.77 -0.49 0.80
C SER A 305 22.39 -0.62 2.27
N PHE A 306 22.32 -1.85 2.79
CA PHE A 306 22.06 -2.13 4.21
C PHE A 306 22.51 -3.54 4.59
N ASN A 307 22.60 -3.78 5.89
CA ASN A 307 22.83 -5.10 6.45
C ASN A 307 21.54 -5.64 7.09
N VAL A 308 21.35 -6.94 7.02
CA VAL A 308 20.31 -7.67 7.75
C VAL A 308 21.02 -8.63 8.71
N VAL A 309 20.69 -8.50 9.97
CA VAL A 309 21.27 -9.33 11.05
C VAL A 309 20.14 -9.90 11.92
N LYS A 310 20.44 -10.95 12.68
CA LYS A 310 19.51 -11.38 13.73
C LYS A 310 19.31 -10.26 14.73
N SER A 311 18.05 -10.03 15.10
CA SER A 311 17.75 -9.12 16.21
C SER A 311 18.39 -9.66 17.47
N GLU A 312 19.04 -8.81 18.22
CA GLU A 312 19.39 -9.14 19.58
C GLU A 312 18.06 -9.39 20.30
N SER A 313 17.87 -10.63 20.79
CA SER A 313 16.74 -10.88 21.68
C SER A 313 16.86 -9.88 22.82
N ALA A 314 15.80 -9.12 23.08
CA ALA A 314 15.68 -8.44 24.36
C ALA A 314 15.78 -9.58 25.40
N ASN A 315 16.98 -9.78 25.93
CA ASN A 315 17.22 -10.88 26.87
C ASN A 315 16.50 -10.50 28.16
N PRO A 316 15.33 -11.07 28.47
CA PRO A 316 14.67 -10.78 29.75
C PRO A 316 15.51 -11.32 30.93
N GLU A 317 16.59 -12.08 30.68
CA GLU A 317 17.53 -12.57 31.70
C GLU A 317 18.69 -11.59 31.99
N LYS A 318 18.87 -10.56 31.21
CA LYS A 318 19.79 -9.47 31.56
C LYS A 318 19.01 -8.42 32.30
N ALA A 319 19.00 -8.61 33.68
CA ALA A 319 18.85 -7.40 34.38
C ALA A 319 17.72 -7.26 35.38
N ILE A 320 17.64 -8.14 36.24
CA ILE A 320 17.24 -7.67 37.58
C ILE A 320 18.35 -8.04 38.55
N GLU A 321 19.36 -7.17 38.69
CA GLU A 321 20.22 -7.27 39.86
C GLU A 321 19.41 -6.73 41.05
N ILE A 322 18.82 -7.63 41.80
CA ILE A 322 18.12 -7.27 43.06
C ILE A 322 19.21 -7.08 44.12
N ARG A 323 19.54 -5.83 44.45
CA ARG A 323 20.30 -5.50 45.62
C ARG A 323 19.33 -5.45 46.83
N ARG A 324 19.60 -6.27 47.78
CA ARG A 324 18.88 -6.33 49.03
C ARG A 324 19.75 -5.71 50.12
N ASP A 325 19.48 -4.48 50.51
CA ASP A 325 20.06 -3.83 51.66
C ASP A 325 19.08 -3.91 52.84
N ILE A 326 19.52 -4.53 53.91
CA ILE A 326 18.69 -4.66 55.12
C ILE A 326 19.31 -3.72 56.17
N TYR A 327 18.59 -2.66 56.48
CA TYR A 327 18.92 -1.74 57.59
C TYR A 327 17.90 -1.88 58.70
N GLN A 328 18.34 -2.48 59.84
CA GLN A 328 17.53 -2.72 61.03
C GLN A 328 16.13 -3.30 60.71
N ASP A 329 15.07 -2.57 60.74
CA ASP A 329 13.73 -3.08 60.54
C ASP A 329 13.12 -2.69 59.15
N THR A 330 13.95 -2.21 58.22
CA THR A 330 13.50 -1.78 56.89
C THR A 330 14.27 -2.46 55.76
N ALA A 331 13.58 -3.14 54.88
CA ALA A 331 14.15 -3.70 53.65
C ALA A 331 13.89 -2.74 52.47
N ILE A 332 14.95 -2.24 51.83
CA ILE A 332 14.86 -1.51 50.59
C ILE A 332 15.19 -2.47 49.47
N ILE A 333 14.24 -2.69 48.57
CA ILE A 333 14.46 -3.46 47.35
C ILE A 333 14.64 -2.47 46.22
N GLN A 334 15.84 -2.38 45.68
CA GLN A 334 16.14 -1.63 44.46
C GLN A 334 16.37 -2.61 43.33
N TRP A 335 15.69 -2.39 42.22
CA TRP A 335 16.00 -3.05 40.96
C TRP A 335 16.56 -2.05 39.98
N MET A 336 17.62 -2.39 39.30
CA MET A 336 18.13 -1.63 38.17
C MET A 336 17.88 -2.43 36.90
N THR A 337 17.28 -1.79 35.94
CA THR A 337 17.22 -2.30 34.55
C THR A 337 18.36 -1.66 33.80
N ASP A 338 19.18 -2.45 33.13
CA ASP A 338 20.20 -1.97 32.18
C ASP A 338 19.48 -1.48 30.91
N VAL A 339 18.64 -0.47 31.06
CA VAL A 339 18.16 0.32 29.92
C VAL A 339 19.00 1.57 29.92
N SER A 340 20.10 1.53 29.17
CA SER A 340 20.75 2.76 28.76
C SER A 340 19.77 3.54 27.89
N GLY A 341 19.16 4.58 28.47
CA GLY A 341 18.27 5.51 27.81
C GLY A 341 18.91 6.28 26.67
#